data_77e18d2368f54360661886a4bf18b688
#
_entry.id   77e18d2368f54360661886a4bf18b688
#
_cell.length_a   1.000
_cell.length_b   1.000
_cell.length_c   1.000
_cell.angle_alpha   90.00
_cell.angle_beta   90.00
_cell.angle_gamma   90.00
#
_symmetry.space_group_name_H-M   'P 1'
#
loop_
_entity.id
_entity.type
_entity.pdbx_description
1 polymer ?
#
loop_
_entity_poly.entity_id
_entity_poly.type
_entity_poly.pdbx_seq_one_letter_code
_entity_poly.pdbx_strand_id
1 'polypeptide(L)'
;MSSEFRVLFVGNSYTTRNDMPTMLARLLGASFPGMQVKTDVIAFGGASLAAHWNRGEVQKRLTAEKWNAVVLQDQSTRALRALKSMQEHVRRFVGAIQVAGAKPYLYMTWARKNDPASQANIVTAFQGLAEATGARVIPVGLAWDQFRRLRPEIDLYEPDGSHPSTIGSYLVACTHLFSFADIEAVPDTSAENTLSTIDRNLLHEVCRTAVSHVGG
;
A
#
# COMPACT_ATOMS: atom_id res chain seq x y z
N MET A 1 -15.05 23.00 -11.08
CA MET A 1 -14.13 23.00 -9.93
C MET A 1 -13.33 21.70 -10.04
N SER A 2 -12.00 21.76 -10.05
CA SER A 2 -11.19 20.55 -10.04
C SER A 2 -11.40 19.81 -8.71
N SER A 3 -11.76 18.53 -8.76
CA SER A 3 -11.86 17.70 -7.56
C SER A 3 -10.43 17.39 -7.05
N GLU A 4 -10.19 17.55 -5.75
CA GLU A 4 -8.93 17.20 -5.11
C GLU A 4 -9.05 15.84 -4.41
N PHE A 5 -8.08 14.96 -4.63
CA PHE A 5 -7.97 13.68 -3.92
C PHE A 5 -6.66 13.64 -3.12
N ARG A 6 -6.79 13.60 -1.79
CA ARG A 6 -5.64 13.68 -0.87
C ARG A 6 -5.45 12.37 -0.14
N VAL A 7 -4.24 11.83 -0.20
CA VAL A 7 -3.83 10.59 0.46
C VAL A 7 -2.69 10.87 1.44
N LEU A 8 -2.87 10.48 2.69
CA LEU A 8 -1.80 10.46 3.69
C LEU A 8 -1.26 9.03 3.83
N PHE A 9 0.03 8.87 3.61
CA PHE A 9 0.73 7.63 3.91
C PHE A 9 1.41 7.70 5.28
N VAL A 10 1.18 6.69 6.10
CA VAL A 10 1.84 6.48 7.40
C VAL A 10 2.60 5.17 7.31
N GLY A 11 3.95 5.23 7.35
CA GLY A 11 4.73 4.02 7.13
C GLY A 11 6.23 4.16 7.38
N ASN A 12 6.98 3.44 6.60
CA ASN A 12 8.45 3.43 6.67
C ASN A 12 9.06 3.32 5.26
N SER A 13 10.27 2.76 5.14
CA SER A 13 10.96 2.60 3.86
C SER A 13 10.17 1.78 2.82
N TYR A 14 9.28 0.87 3.23
CA TYR A 14 8.43 0.12 2.29
C TYR A 14 7.43 1.03 1.55
N THR A 15 7.07 2.15 2.16
CA THR A 15 6.22 3.18 1.54
C THR A 15 7.04 4.16 0.71
N THR A 16 8.23 4.57 1.19
CA THR A 16 8.98 5.66 0.57
C THR A 16 9.96 5.21 -0.51
N ARG A 17 10.29 3.92 -0.59
CA ARG A 17 11.24 3.41 -1.58
C ARG A 17 10.78 3.71 -3.00
N ASN A 18 11.73 4.12 -3.85
CA ASN A 18 11.51 4.50 -5.25
C ASN A 18 10.41 5.56 -5.46
N ASP A 19 10.17 6.39 -4.43
CA ASP A 19 9.14 7.44 -4.44
C ASP A 19 7.74 6.92 -4.84
N MET A 20 7.34 5.76 -4.30
CA MET A 20 6.08 5.09 -4.62
C MET A 20 4.85 5.99 -4.46
N PRO A 21 4.72 6.87 -3.43
CA PRO A 21 3.57 7.77 -3.32
C PRO A 21 3.43 8.76 -4.48
N THR A 22 4.53 9.29 -5.00
CA THR A 22 4.52 10.16 -6.20
C THR A 22 4.21 9.36 -7.46
N MET A 23 4.72 8.13 -7.57
CA MET A 23 4.35 7.20 -8.64
C MET A 23 2.84 6.96 -8.68
N LEU A 24 2.23 6.65 -7.55
CA LEU A 24 0.78 6.49 -7.43
C LEU A 24 0.02 7.79 -7.79
N ALA A 25 0.50 8.95 -7.33
CA ALA A 25 -0.15 10.23 -7.65
C ALA A 25 -0.19 10.48 -9.17
N ARG A 26 0.90 10.14 -9.89
CA ARG A 26 0.93 10.23 -11.36
C ARG A 26 -0.07 9.28 -12.02
N LEU A 27 -0.13 8.03 -11.57
CA LEU A 27 -1.07 7.02 -12.09
C LEU A 27 -2.53 7.46 -11.86
N LEU A 28 -2.87 7.90 -10.67
CA LEU A 28 -4.21 8.41 -10.34
C LEU A 28 -4.56 9.66 -11.17
N GLY A 29 -3.65 10.61 -11.27
CA GLY A 29 -3.87 11.83 -12.08
C GLY A 29 -4.07 11.55 -13.56
N ALA A 30 -3.35 10.56 -14.11
CA ALA A 30 -3.52 10.12 -15.49
C ALA A 30 -4.83 9.33 -15.70
N SER A 31 -5.29 8.57 -14.68
CA SER A 31 -6.56 7.83 -14.74
C SER A 31 -7.78 8.75 -14.67
N PHE A 32 -7.66 9.91 -14.04
CA PHE A 32 -8.77 10.86 -13.84
C PHE A 32 -8.38 12.28 -14.26
N PRO A 33 -8.41 12.58 -15.57
CA PRO A 33 -8.10 13.92 -16.07
C PRO A 33 -8.96 14.98 -15.39
N GLY A 34 -8.32 16.03 -14.85
CA GLY A 34 -8.97 17.11 -14.11
C GLY A 34 -9.09 16.90 -12.60
N MET A 35 -8.70 15.74 -12.07
CA MET A 35 -8.54 15.51 -10.63
C MET A 35 -7.13 15.90 -10.18
N GLN A 36 -7.02 16.77 -9.17
CA GLN A 36 -5.73 17.06 -8.53
C GLN A 36 -5.46 16.01 -7.45
N VAL A 37 -4.40 15.21 -7.65
CA VAL A 37 -4.00 14.20 -6.66
C VAL A 37 -2.83 14.73 -5.84
N LYS A 38 -2.96 14.66 -4.51
CA LYS A 38 -1.90 15.02 -3.55
C LYS A 38 -1.60 13.85 -2.63
N THR A 39 -0.34 13.50 -2.52
CA THR A 39 0.15 12.50 -1.57
C THR A 39 1.07 13.15 -0.56
N ASP A 40 0.82 12.90 0.72
CA ASP A 40 1.70 13.27 1.81
C ASP A 40 2.18 12.03 2.54
N VAL A 41 3.37 12.10 3.14
CA VAL A 41 4.01 10.95 3.77
C VAL A 41 4.52 11.32 5.16
N ILE A 42 4.14 10.53 6.15
CA ILE A 42 4.76 10.50 7.48
C ILE A 42 5.44 9.14 7.62
N ALA A 43 6.76 9.11 7.39
CA ALA A 43 7.53 7.87 7.41
C ALA A 43 8.95 8.10 7.93
N PHE A 44 9.49 7.09 8.63
CA PHE A 44 10.89 7.04 9.01
C PHE A 44 11.37 5.59 9.02
N GLY A 45 12.68 5.38 8.89
CA GLY A 45 13.26 4.06 8.69
C GLY A 45 12.84 3.05 9.76
N GLY A 46 12.29 1.90 9.33
CA GLY A 46 11.88 0.81 10.23
C GLY A 46 10.72 1.11 11.18
N ALA A 47 10.02 2.24 11.01
CA ALA A 47 8.93 2.63 11.88
C ALA A 47 7.81 1.60 11.95
N SER A 48 7.28 1.39 13.15
CA SER A 48 6.02 0.69 13.38
C SER A 48 4.87 1.68 13.62
N LEU A 49 3.64 1.23 13.46
CA LEU A 49 2.46 2.04 13.81
C LEU A 49 2.49 2.46 15.29
N ALA A 50 3.02 1.61 16.18
CA ALA A 50 3.24 1.99 17.58
C ALA A 50 4.16 3.22 17.72
N ALA A 51 5.26 3.25 16.97
CA ALA A 51 6.18 4.37 16.98
C ALA A 51 5.54 5.65 16.43
N HIS A 52 4.75 5.55 15.35
CA HIS A 52 3.99 6.68 14.80
C HIS A 52 2.94 7.20 15.79
N TRP A 53 2.22 6.30 16.46
CA TRP A 53 1.22 6.68 17.45
C TRP A 53 1.83 7.51 18.59
N ASN A 54 2.96 7.04 19.13
CA ASN A 54 3.64 7.68 20.24
C ASN A 54 4.24 9.05 19.88
N ARG A 55 4.59 9.28 18.61
CA ARG A 55 5.05 10.59 18.13
C ARG A 55 3.94 11.63 18.02
N GLY A 56 2.70 11.22 17.84
CA GLY A 56 1.55 12.12 17.74
C GLY A 56 1.49 12.98 16.47
N GLU A 57 2.39 12.79 15.51
CA GLU A 57 2.45 13.60 14.29
C GLU A 57 1.27 13.31 13.37
N VAL A 58 0.91 12.03 13.21
CA VAL A 58 -0.24 11.62 12.40
C VAL A 58 -1.53 12.21 12.96
N GLN A 59 -1.73 12.17 14.27
CA GLN A 59 -2.90 12.74 14.94
C GLN A 59 -3.01 14.24 14.70
N LYS A 60 -1.90 14.96 14.78
CA LYS A 60 -1.84 16.41 14.45
C LYS A 60 -2.24 16.68 13.01
N ARG A 61 -1.73 15.88 12.05
CA ARG A 61 -2.07 16.02 10.62
C ARG A 61 -3.56 15.71 10.35
N LEU A 62 -4.12 14.70 11.01
CA LEU A 62 -5.54 14.34 10.88
C LEU A 62 -6.48 15.44 11.39
N THR A 63 -6.07 16.20 12.41
CA THR A 63 -6.86 17.33 12.94
C THR A 63 -6.67 18.61 12.14
N ALA A 64 -5.49 18.83 11.56
CA ALA A 64 -5.16 20.07 10.86
C ALA A 64 -5.65 20.12 9.42
N GLU A 65 -5.79 18.94 8.77
CA GLU A 65 -6.04 18.84 7.33
C GLU A 65 -7.12 17.80 7.02
N LYS A 66 -7.77 17.94 5.85
CA LYS A 66 -8.75 16.98 5.36
C LYS A 66 -8.07 15.98 4.40
N TRP A 67 -8.40 14.71 4.58
CA TRP A 67 -7.89 13.60 3.80
C TRP A 67 -9.03 12.78 3.20
N ASN A 68 -8.88 12.28 1.98
CA ASN A 68 -9.81 11.33 1.39
C ASN A 68 -9.47 9.90 1.85
N ALA A 69 -8.18 9.59 1.90
CA ALA A 69 -7.68 8.29 2.32
C ALA A 69 -6.45 8.43 3.24
N VAL A 70 -6.32 7.52 4.19
CA VAL A 70 -5.10 7.36 5.00
C VAL A 70 -4.65 5.91 4.92
N VAL A 71 -3.42 5.69 4.47
CA VAL A 71 -2.83 4.38 4.29
C VAL A 71 -1.90 4.09 5.46
N LEU A 72 -2.18 2.99 6.17
CA LEU A 72 -1.40 2.53 7.32
C LEU A 72 -0.51 1.35 6.90
N GLN A 73 0.81 1.54 6.94
CA GLN A 73 1.80 0.51 6.72
C GLN A 73 2.62 0.31 7.99
N ASP A 74 2.45 -0.85 8.64
CA ASP A 74 3.27 -1.22 9.80
C ASP A 74 4.63 -1.80 9.36
N GLN A 75 5.57 -1.90 10.27
CA GLN A 75 6.86 -2.53 9.99
C GLN A 75 6.66 -3.98 9.51
N SER A 76 7.36 -4.37 8.45
CA SER A 76 7.11 -5.55 7.63
C SER A 76 7.00 -6.89 8.38
N THR A 77 7.61 -7.02 9.56
CA THR A 77 7.56 -8.27 10.35
C THR A 77 6.50 -8.26 11.44
N ARG A 78 5.77 -7.15 11.64
CA ARG A 78 4.85 -7.01 12.78
C ARG A 78 3.66 -7.96 12.70
N ALA A 79 3.13 -8.20 11.52
CA ALA A 79 2.06 -9.17 11.29
C ALA A 79 2.43 -10.59 11.80
N LEU A 80 3.71 -10.95 11.71
CA LEU A 80 4.22 -12.27 12.12
C LEU A 80 4.75 -12.31 13.56
N ARG A 81 5.40 -11.23 14.02
CA ARG A 81 6.18 -11.24 15.28
C ARG A 81 5.57 -10.45 16.41
N ALA A 82 4.64 -9.56 16.12
CA ALA A 82 4.04 -8.68 17.12
C ALA A 82 2.59 -8.30 16.78
N LEU A 83 1.80 -9.28 16.35
CA LEU A 83 0.43 -9.10 15.86
C LEU A 83 -0.47 -8.36 16.87
N LYS A 84 -0.38 -8.68 18.17
CA LYS A 84 -1.19 -8.00 19.21
C LYS A 84 -0.94 -6.49 19.23
N SER A 85 0.33 -6.07 19.17
CA SER A 85 0.68 -4.64 19.13
C SER A 85 0.25 -3.98 17.81
N MET A 86 0.38 -4.68 16.69
CA MET A 86 -0.14 -4.22 15.39
C MET A 86 -1.66 -4.00 15.46
N GLN A 87 -2.40 -4.99 15.95
CA GLN A 87 -3.85 -4.90 16.09
C GLN A 87 -4.29 -3.72 16.97
N GLU A 88 -3.62 -3.50 18.10
CA GLU A 88 -3.89 -2.38 18.98
C GLU A 88 -3.74 -1.03 18.26
N HIS A 89 -2.60 -0.82 17.59
CA HIS A 89 -2.31 0.47 16.97
C HIS A 89 -3.11 0.69 15.67
N VAL A 90 -3.41 -0.37 14.93
CA VAL A 90 -4.34 -0.28 13.79
C VAL A 90 -5.71 0.19 14.27
N ARG A 91 -6.28 -0.40 15.32
CA ARG A 91 -7.59 0.04 15.87
C ARG A 91 -7.57 1.51 16.28
N ARG A 92 -6.50 1.94 16.98
CA ARG A 92 -6.35 3.35 17.41
C ARG A 92 -6.33 4.30 16.21
N PHE A 93 -5.52 3.99 15.18
CA PHE A 93 -5.44 4.81 13.97
C PHE A 93 -6.73 4.80 13.17
N VAL A 94 -7.34 3.64 12.97
CA VAL A 94 -8.62 3.55 12.24
C VAL A 94 -9.68 4.42 12.89
N GLY A 95 -9.82 4.37 14.23
CA GLY A 95 -10.75 5.24 14.94
C GLY A 95 -10.44 6.72 14.75
N ALA A 96 -9.17 7.14 14.85
CA ALA A 96 -8.77 8.53 14.64
C ALA A 96 -9.03 9.00 13.18
N ILE A 97 -8.75 8.15 12.20
CA ILE A 97 -8.95 8.42 10.77
C ILE A 97 -10.45 8.58 10.46
N GLN A 98 -11.30 7.71 11.00
CA GLN A 98 -12.75 7.79 10.81
C GLN A 98 -13.33 9.06 11.45
N VAL A 99 -12.88 9.43 12.66
CA VAL A 99 -13.26 10.69 13.31
C VAL A 99 -12.86 11.90 12.47
N ALA A 100 -11.71 11.84 11.78
CA ALA A 100 -11.27 12.89 10.86
C ALA A 100 -12.06 12.91 9.52
N GLY A 101 -12.96 11.95 9.29
CA GLY A 101 -13.77 11.83 8.08
C GLY A 101 -13.03 11.23 6.87
N ALA A 102 -11.87 10.62 7.08
CA ALA A 102 -11.09 9.95 6.03
C ALA A 102 -11.37 8.44 5.98
N LYS A 103 -11.05 7.81 4.85
CA LYS A 103 -11.15 6.36 4.69
C LYS A 103 -9.84 5.68 5.12
N PRO A 104 -9.86 4.74 6.08
CA PRO A 104 -8.67 4.00 6.49
C PRO A 104 -8.38 2.85 5.52
N TYR A 105 -7.11 2.70 5.14
CA TYR A 105 -6.60 1.60 4.34
C TYR A 105 -5.43 0.93 5.04
N LEU A 106 -5.38 -0.40 5.00
CA LEU A 106 -4.31 -1.22 5.54
C LEU A 106 -3.43 -1.71 4.39
N TYR A 107 -2.20 -1.26 4.35
CA TYR A 107 -1.24 -1.70 3.35
C TYR A 107 -0.67 -3.07 3.75
N MET A 108 -1.21 -4.15 3.18
CA MET A 108 -0.69 -5.50 3.34
C MET A 108 0.65 -5.60 2.63
N THR A 109 1.73 -5.74 3.41
CA THR A 109 3.07 -5.96 2.88
C THR A 109 3.26 -7.41 2.44
N TRP A 110 4.42 -7.71 1.85
CA TRP A 110 4.79 -9.03 1.34
C TRP A 110 5.77 -9.76 2.25
N ALA A 111 5.83 -11.08 2.09
CA ALA A 111 6.82 -11.94 2.74
C ALA A 111 8.24 -11.61 2.25
N ARG A 112 9.24 -11.80 3.09
CA ARG A 112 10.64 -11.67 2.68
C ARG A 112 11.01 -12.74 1.65
N LYS A 113 11.97 -12.45 0.79
CA LYS A 113 12.41 -13.34 -0.29
C LYS A 113 12.85 -14.72 0.20
N ASN A 114 13.47 -14.77 1.38
CA ASN A 114 13.95 -16.02 2.00
C ASN A 114 12.89 -16.75 2.85
N ASP A 115 11.69 -16.19 3.01
CA ASP A 115 10.59 -16.80 3.78
C ASP A 115 9.24 -16.58 3.10
N PRO A 116 9.09 -17.05 1.84
CA PRO A 116 7.86 -16.81 1.07
C PRO A 116 6.63 -17.51 1.66
N ALA A 117 6.80 -18.59 2.42
CA ALA A 117 5.70 -19.31 3.04
C ALA A 117 4.96 -18.47 4.10
N SER A 118 5.63 -17.49 4.70
CA SER A 118 5.01 -16.59 5.68
C SER A 118 3.92 -15.68 5.10
N GLN A 119 3.79 -15.61 3.76
CA GLN A 119 2.74 -14.78 3.13
C GLN A 119 1.33 -15.18 3.56
N ALA A 120 1.05 -16.46 3.72
CA ALA A 120 -0.26 -16.93 4.18
C ALA A 120 -0.62 -16.37 5.57
N ASN A 121 0.33 -16.35 6.49
CA ASN A 121 0.13 -15.79 7.83
C ASN A 121 -0.07 -14.26 7.81
N ILE A 122 0.63 -13.57 6.91
CA ILE A 122 0.43 -12.12 6.69
C ILE A 122 -1.00 -11.87 6.21
N VAL A 123 -1.48 -12.62 5.22
CA VAL A 123 -2.86 -12.51 4.70
C VAL A 123 -3.87 -12.70 5.83
N THR A 124 -3.76 -13.78 6.60
CA THR A 124 -4.65 -14.06 7.74
C THR A 124 -4.68 -12.91 8.74
N ALA A 125 -3.51 -12.34 9.06
CA ALA A 125 -3.41 -11.21 9.99
C ALA A 125 -4.16 -9.97 9.47
N PHE A 126 -4.01 -9.64 8.18
CA PHE A 126 -4.67 -8.48 7.59
C PHE A 126 -6.18 -8.68 7.38
N GLN A 127 -6.63 -9.89 7.07
CA GLN A 127 -8.06 -10.22 7.03
C GLN A 127 -8.72 -10.02 8.40
N GLY A 128 -8.13 -10.57 9.46
CA GLY A 128 -8.65 -10.36 10.81
C GLY A 128 -8.60 -8.89 11.27
N LEU A 129 -7.64 -8.08 10.79
CA LEU A 129 -7.61 -6.63 11.04
C LEU A 129 -8.73 -5.91 10.30
N ALA A 130 -9.00 -6.24 9.04
CA ALA A 130 -10.08 -5.67 8.25
C ALA A 130 -11.45 -5.97 8.90
N GLU A 131 -11.71 -7.22 9.23
CA GLU A 131 -12.93 -7.67 9.94
C GLU A 131 -13.13 -6.92 11.26
N ALA A 132 -12.07 -6.78 12.06
CA ALA A 132 -12.14 -6.16 13.39
C ALA A 132 -12.28 -4.64 13.36
N THR A 133 -11.98 -3.96 12.25
CA THR A 133 -11.89 -2.49 12.18
C THR A 133 -12.74 -1.86 11.09
N GLY A 134 -13.19 -2.62 10.10
CA GLY A 134 -13.86 -2.11 8.89
C GLY A 134 -12.92 -1.35 7.94
N ALA A 135 -11.61 -1.37 8.17
CA ALA A 135 -10.65 -0.76 7.27
C ALA A 135 -10.46 -1.62 6.00
N ARG A 136 -10.29 -0.97 4.84
CA ARG A 136 -10.03 -1.67 3.58
C ARG A 136 -8.57 -2.14 3.51
N VAL A 137 -8.36 -3.35 3.00
CA VAL A 137 -7.01 -3.87 2.74
C VAL A 137 -6.57 -3.51 1.32
N ILE A 138 -5.34 -3.00 1.19
CA ILE A 138 -4.62 -2.91 -0.08
C ILE A 138 -3.74 -4.16 -0.16
N PRO A 139 -4.08 -5.16 -0.99
CA PRO A 139 -3.54 -6.52 -0.90
C PRO A 139 -2.22 -6.69 -1.67
N VAL A 140 -1.26 -5.80 -1.43
CA VAL A 140 0.03 -5.83 -2.15
C VAL A 140 0.73 -7.16 -1.99
N GLY A 141 0.72 -7.75 -0.77
CA GLY A 141 1.37 -9.03 -0.53
C GLY A 141 0.78 -10.18 -1.35
N LEU A 142 -0.53 -10.16 -1.68
CA LEU A 142 -1.15 -11.13 -2.58
C LEU A 142 -0.67 -10.93 -4.03
N ALA A 143 -0.72 -9.70 -4.54
CA ALA A 143 -0.23 -9.37 -5.88
C ALA A 143 1.26 -9.72 -6.02
N TRP A 144 2.06 -9.41 -5.00
CA TRP A 144 3.49 -9.70 -4.95
C TRP A 144 3.77 -11.21 -5.04
N ASP A 145 3.10 -12.01 -4.22
CA ASP A 145 3.28 -13.46 -4.20
C ASP A 145 2.86 -14.11 -5.51
N GLN A 146 1.76 -13.67 -6.10
CA GLN A 146 1.27 -14.16 -7.39
C GLN A 146 2.24 -13.80 -8.52
N PHE A 147 2.67 -12.53 -8.63
CA PHE A 147 3.54 -12.08 -9.72
C PHE A 147 4.90 -12.77 -9.67
N ARG A 148 5.55 -12.87 -8.50
CA ARG A 148 6.85 -13.55 -8.37
C ARG A 148 6.81 -15.04 -8.72
N ARG A 149 5.64 -15.70 -8.60
CA ARG A 149 5.47 -17.10 -9.03
C ARG A 149 5.32 -17.22 -10.54
N LEU A 150 4.69 -16.26 -11.17
CA LEU A 150 4.46 -16.24 -12.62
C LEU A 150 5.68 -15.74 -13.39
N ARG A 151 6.50 -14.90 -12.77
CA ARG A 151 7.72 -14.31 -13.34
C ARG A 151 8.87 -14.36 -12.34
N PRO A 152 9.40 -15.57 -12.03
CA PRO A 152 10.47 -15.73 -11.05
C PRO A 152 11.79 -15.09 -11.46
N GLU A 153 11.98 -14.81 -12.77
CA GLU A 153 13.13 -14.12 -13.33
C GLU A 153 13.09 -12.60 -13.12
N ILE A 154 11.92 -12.03 -12.81
CA ILE A 154 11.76 -10.61 -12.53
C ILE A 154 11.82 -10.38 -11.02
N ASP A 155 12.94 -9.83 -10.56
CA ASP A 155 13.12 -9.61 -9.12
C ASP A 155 12.35 -8.38 -8.63
N LEU A 156 11.36 -8.62 -7.78
CA LEU A 156 10.59 -7.56 -7.12
C LEU A 156 11.32 -6.96 -5.91
N TYR A 157 12.39 -7.62 -5.44
CA TYR A 157 13.14 -7.20 -4.26
C TYR A 157 14.43 -6.50 -4.63
N GLU A 158 14.89 -5.62 -3.75
CA GLU A 158 16.29 -5.19 -3.72
C GLU A 158 17.20 -6.35 -3.24
N PRO A 159 18.53 -6.21 -3.36
CA PRO A 159 19.47 -7.27 -2.96
C PRO A 159 19.34 -7.74 -1.51
N ASP A 160 18.74 -6.93 -0.63
CA ASP A 160 18.48 -7.30 0.77
C ASP A 160 17.33 -8.31 0.95
N GLY A 161 16.62 -8.65 -0.12
CA GLY A 161 15.49 -9.60 -0.12
C GLY A 161 14.28 -9.12 0.67
N SER A 162 14.16 -7.83 0.91
CA SER A 162 13.17 -7.22 1.78
C SER A 162 12.51 -5.99 1.16
N HIS A 163 13.30 -4.96 0.81
CA HIS A 163 12.81 -3.74 0.20
C HIS A 163 12.39 -3.97 -1.27
N PRO A 164 11.45 -3.15 -1.76
CA PRO A 164 10.99 -3.28 -3.13
C PRO A 164 12.03 -2.73 -4.11
N SER A 165 12.30 -3.47 -5.19
CA SER A 165 12.96 -2.93 -6.38
C SER A 165 12.08 -1.86 -7.04
N THR A 166 12.58 -1.21 -8.10
CA THR A 166 11.76 -0.26 -8.88
C THR A 166 10.50 -0.94 -9.44
N ILE A 167 10.62 -2.17 -9.95
CA ILE A 167 9.48 -2.95 -10.44
C ILE A 167 8.55 -3.33 -9.28
N GLY A 168 9.12 -3.72 -8.13
CA GLY A 168 8.33 -3.98 -6.91
C GLY A 168 7.54 -2.75 -6.46
N SER A 169 8.13 -1.56 -6.47
CA SER A 169 7.44 -0.32 -6.14
C SER A 169 6.35 0.04 -7.15
N TYR A 170 6.55 -0.28 -8.42
CA TYR A 170 5.52 -0.13 -9.44
C TYR A 170 4.32 -1.06 -9.19
N LEU A 171 4.56 -2.32 -8.86
CA LEU A 171 3.50 -3.26 -8.45
C LEU A 171 2.73 -2.72 -7.23
N VAL A 172 3.45 -2.17 -6.24
CA VAL A 172 2.83 -1.51 -5.08
C VAL A 172 1.91 -0.38 -5.52
N ALA A 173 2.40 0.53 -6.36
CA ALA A 173 1.61 1.67 -6.84
C ALA A 173 0.37 1.23 -7.63
N CYS A 174 0.50 0.22 -8.52
CA CYS A 174 -0.63 -0.33 -9.28
C CYS A 174 -1.68 -0.98 -8.35
N THR A 175 -1.26 -1.73 -7.32
CA THR A 175 -2.21 -2.31 -6.36
C THR A 175 -2.96 -1.24 -5.57
N HIS A 176 -2.28 -0.15 -5.18
CA HIS A 176 -2.93 1.00 -4.55
C HIS A 176 -3.92 1.67 -5.50
N LEU A 177 -3.53 1.88 -6.76
CA LEU A 177 -4.39 2.46 -7.79
C LEU A 177 -5.72 1.70 -7.92
N PHE A 178 -5.68 0.39 -8.12
CA PHE A 178 -6.88 -0.45 -8.19
C PHE A 178 -7.69 -0.48 -6.87
N SER A 179 -7.03 -0.31 -5.72
CA SER A 179 -7.72 -0.24 -4.44
C SER A 179 -8.46 1.08 -4.19
N PHE A 180 -8.01 2.17 -4.83
CA PHE A 180 -8.64 3.49 -4.70
C PHE A 180 -9.67 3.77 -5.78
N ALA A 181 -9.56 3.13 -6.94
CA ALA A 181 -10.31 3.45 -8.12
C ALA A 181 -10.77 2.19 -8.86
N ASP A 182 -12.03 2.19 -9.27
CA ASP A 182 -12.58 1.18 -10.17
C ASP A 182 -12.21 1.57 -11.61
N ILE A 183 -11.08 1.04 -12.08
CA ILE A 183 -10.56 1.27 -13.43
C ILE A 183 -10.24 -0.05 -14.10
N GLU A 184 -10.42 -0.11 -15.42
CA GLU A 184 -10.14 -1.31 -16.21
C GLU A 184 -8.67 -1.47 -16.56
N ALA A 185 -7.95 -0.36 -16.72
CA ALA A 185 -6.55 -0.35 -17.16
C ALA A 185 -5.73 0.71 -16.45
N VAL A 186 -4.45 0.39 -16.22
CA VAL A 186 -3.44 1.35 -15.73
C VAL A 186 -3.02 2.24 -16.89
N PRO A 187 -3.03 3.57 -16.74
CA PRO A 187 -2.59 4.49 -17.79
C PRO A 187 -1.08 4.32 -18.06
N ASP A 188 -0.69 4.47 -19.33
CA ASP A 188 0.72 4.50 -19.69
C ASP A 188 1.32 5.86 -19.29
N THR A 189 2.15 5.86 -18.26
CA THR A 189 2.86 7.05 -17.80
C THR A 189 4.32 7.09 -18.26
N SER A 190 4.74 6.13 -19.08
CA SER A 190 6.08 6.00 -19.70
C SER A 190 7.30 6.05 -18.78
N ALA A 191 7.14 6.44 -17.52
CA ALA A 191 8.25 6.69 -16.61
C ALA A 191 8.86 5.42 -15.97
N GLU A 192 8.16 4.27 -16.04
CA GLU A 192 8.55 3.04 -15.33
C GLU A 192 8.83 1.86 -16.28
N ASN A 193 9.25 2.14 -17.51
CA ASN A 193 9.33 1.19 -18.64
C ASN A 193 10.58 0.28 -18.64
N THR A 194 10.87 -0.42 -17.55
CA THR A 194 11.86 -1.50 -17.55
C THR A 194 11.26 -2.87 -17.87
N LEU A 195 9.93 -3.00 -17.83
CA LEU A 195 9.19 -4.22 -18.14
C LEU A 195 8.82 -4.30 -19.62
N SER A 196 8.81 -5.52 -20.17
CA SER A 196 8.17 -5.76 -21.46
C SER A 196 6.66 -5.43 -21.37
N THR A 197 6.02 -5.14 -22.50
CA THR A 197 4.56 -4.90 -22.51
C THR A 197 3.77 -6.11 -21.96
N ILE A 198 4.23 -7.33 -22.24
CA ILE A 198 3.59 -8.57 -21.76
C ILE A 198 3.67 -8.65 -20.25
N ASP A 199 4.85 -8.43 -19.66
CA ASP A 199 5.07 -8.52 -18.21
C ASP A 199 4.36 -7.40 -17.47
N ARG A 200 4.31 -6.20 -18.06
CA ARG A 200 3.56 -5.07 -17.52
C ARG A 200 2.07 -5.36 -17.48
N ASN A 201 1.48 -5.88 -18.55
CA ASN A 201 0.07 -6.25 -18.59
C ASN A 201 -0.26 -7.35 -17.58
N LEU A 202 0.62 -8.35 -17.44
CA LEU A 202 0.47 -9.39 -16.43
C LEU A 202 0.53 -8.82 -15.01
N LEU A 203 1.45 -7.88 -14.73
CA LEU A 203 1.55 -7.21 -13.44
C LEU A 203 0.24 -6.45 -13.12
N HIS A 204 -0.31 -5.72 -14.08
CA HIS A 204 -1.58 -5.00 -13.91
C HIS A 204 -2.75 -5.96 -13.60
N GLU A 205 -2.84 -7.07 -14.35
CA GLU A 205 -3.86 -8.09 -14.14
C GLU A 205 -3.76 -8.72 -12.76
N VAL A 206 -2.55 -9.07 -12.31
CA VAL A 206 -2.30 -9.62 -10.97
C VAL A 206 -2.71 -8.63 -9.88
N CYS A 207 -2.38 -7.34 -10.02
CA CYS A 207 -2.79 -6.31 -9.06
C CYS A 207 -4.31 -6.18 -8.99
N ARG A 208 -4.99 -6.12 -10.14
CA ARG A 208 -6.46 -6.01 -10.23
C ARG A 208 -7.14 -7.24 -9.60
N THR A 209 -6.65 -8.44 -9.93
CA THR A 209 -7.17 -9.70 -9.39
C THR A 209 -6.99 -9.76 -7.86
N ALA A 210 -5.83 -9.36 -7.33
CA ALA A 210 -5.60 -9.34 -5.89
C ALA A 210 -6.59 -8.42 -5.16
N VAL A 211 -6.90 -7.25 -5.73
CA VAL A 211 -7.87 -6.30 -5.15
C VAL A 211 -9.29 -6.87 -5.16
N SER A 212 -9.71 -7.54 -6.25
CA SER A 212 -11.03 -8.17 -6.35
C SER A 212 -11.25 -9.25 -5.29
N HIS A 213 -10.19 -9.97 -4.88
CA HIS A 213 -10.27 -11.04 -3.87
C HIS A 213 -10.53 -10.56 -2.44
N VAL A 214 -10.22 -9.31 -2.12
CA VAL A 214 -10.39 -8.75 -0.75
C VAL A 214 -11.50 -7.71 -0.67
N GLY A 215 -12.12 -7.35 -1.80
CA GLY A 215 -13.19 -6.36 -1.90
C GLY A 215 -14.61 -6.95 -1.88
N GLY A 216 -14.74 -8.31 -1.81
CA GLY A 216 -16.01 -9.03 -1.75
C GLY A 216 -16.56 -9.18 -0.34
#